data_fe06faff47f280b78f8db289d2d0cef2
#
_entry.id   fe06faff47f280b78f8db289d2d0cef2
#
_cell.length_a   1.000
_cell.length_b   1.000
_cell.length_c   1.000
_cell.angle_alpha   90.00
_cell.angle_beta   90.00
_cell.angle_gamma   90.00
#
_symmetry.space_group_name_H-M   'P 1'
#
loop_
_entity.id
_entity.type
_entity.pdbx_description
1 polymer ?
#
loop_
_entity_poly.entity_id
_entity_poly.type
_entity_poly.pdbx_seq_one_letter_code
_entity_poly.pdbx_strand_id
1 'polypeptide(L)'
;DSNARLACFDGWAQQQSLGTPVAAGGAPAPGIGQTAAAPKAQVDTTLPATRVIEVARTEGCRDPQYSETSRFWELESGTDCGSFSFRGYRPINASLVAASNVNRYPGAANAPSTDATPYRRTEARLQLSVRTKVAQNLLTQGDPTRRDSLWFGYTQQSYWQVFSGDISRPFRATDHEPEMMYVYPTDAKLPFGWRWRYSGVGLNHQSNGQSEPLSRSWNRAYLMTGMELDNRWRVQAKVWQRISEEASSDDNPGISDYVGRGEISAFWNVNQDNTLGLTVRNSLANKARGSARLEWLQALGTGLGGGKSNLRLHTQLFSGYGDSLIDYNRRRTVFTVGLSLVDF
;
A
#
# COMPACT_ATOMS: atom_id res chain seq x y z
N ASP A 1 -3.54 -30.03 -27.37
CA ASP A 1 -4.74 -30.88 -27.35
C ASP A 1 -5.51 -30.63 -26.03
N SER A 2 -6.72 -30.07 -26.15
CA SER A 2 -7.55 -29.64 -25.01
C SER A 2 -7.98 -30.81 -24.11
N ASN A 3 -8.17 -32.00 -24.68
CA ASN A 3 -8.57 -33.20 -23.96
C ASN A 3 -7.45 -33.75 -23.06
N ALA A 4 -6.19 -33.62 -23.45
CA ALA A 4 -5.07 -34.03 -22.61
C ALA A 4 -4.87 -33.11 -21.40
N ARG A 5 -5.20 -31.82 -21.53
CA ARG A 5 -5.18 -30.86 -20.39
C ARG A 5 -6.31 -31.14 -19.39
N LEU A 6 -7.52 -31.42 -19.86
CA LEU A 6 -8.65 -31.80 -18.99
C LEU A 6 -8.35 -33.08 -18.20
N ALA A 7 -7.84 -34.13 -18.85
CA ALA A 7 -7.47 -35.37 -18.16
C ALA A 7 -6.40 -35.19 -17.09
N CYS A 8 -5.47 -34.24 -17.28
CA CYS A 8 -4.45 -33.91 -16.28
C CYS A 8 -5.05 -33.18 -15.06
N PHE A 9 -6.02 -32.27 -15.25
CA PHE A 9 -6.72 -31.58 -14.18
C PHE A 9 -7.64 -32.54 -13.41
N ASP A 10 -8.35 -33.43 -14.09
CA ASP A 10 -9.21 -34.42 -13.45
C ASP A 10 -8.41 -35.43 -12.61
N GLY A 11 -7.24 -35.86 -13.07
CA GLY A 11 -6.33 -36.70 -12.32
C GLY A 11 -5.78 -36.04 -11.05
N TRP A 12 -5.47 -34.75 -11.12
CA TRP A 12 -5.01 -33.95 -9.97
C TRP A 12 -6.12 -33.73 -8.94
N ALA A 13 -7.35 -33.45 -9.38
CA ALA A 13 -8.52 -33.27 -8.52
C ALA A 13 -8.91 -34.56 -7.80
N GLN A 14 -8.80 -35.72 -8.45
CA GLN A 14 -9.03 -37.05 -7.84
C GLN A 14 -7.97 -37.42 -6.81
N GLN A 15 -6.71 -37.07 -7.00
CA GLN A 15 -5.65 -37.28 -6.00
C GLN A 15 -5.85 -36.44 -4.72
N GLN A 16 -6.46 -35.28 -4.82
CA GLN A 16 -6.77 -34.48 -3.63
C GLN A 16 -8.04 -34.91 -2.88
N SER A 17 -8.93 -35.68 -3.53
CA SER A 17 -10.14 -36.22 -2.89
C SER A 17 -9.96 -37.56 -2.19
N LEU A 18 -8.85 -38.24 -2.37
CA LEU A 18 -8.51 -39.46 -1.65
C LEU A 18 -7.92 -39.09 -0.29
N GLY A 19 -8.82 -38.87 0.66
CA GLY A 19 -8.50 -38.56 2.06
C GLY A 19 -7.65 -39.69 2.71
N THR A 20 -6.88 -39.27 3.67
CA THR A 20 -6.06 -40.04 4.62
C THR A 20 -6.61 -41.42 4.98
N PRO A 21 -5.81 -42.48 4.92
CA PRO A 21 -6.26 -43.81 5.34
C PRO A 21 -6.42 -43.87 6.86
N VAL A 22 -7.60 -44.32 7.29
CA VAL A 22 -7.88 -44.70 8.66
C VAL A 22 -7.16 -46.02 8.94
N ALA A 23 -6.18 -46.03 9.83
CA ALA A 23 -5.51 -47.23 10.28
C ALA A 23 -6.43 -48.03 11.22
N ALA A 24 -6.77 -49.26 10.83
CA ALA A 24 -7.45 -50.26 11.66
C ALA A 24 -6.48 -50.85 12.69
N GLY A 25 -7.04 -51.22 13.84
CA GLY A 25 -6.39 -51.55 15.09
C GLY A 25 -5.46 -52.77 15.12
N GLY A 26 -4.50 -52.71 16.04
CA GLY A 26 -3.69 -53.83 16.56
C GLY A 26 -3.44 -53.62 18.05
N ALA A 27 -3.60 -54.66 18.84
CA ALA A 27 -3.64 -54.74 20.29
C ALA A 27 -2.25 -54.62 20.97
N PRO A 28 -2.15 -54.58 22.32
CA PRO A 28 -1.18 -53.75 23.05
C PRO A 28 0.05 -54.48 23.55
N ALA A 29 1.11 -53.75 23.85
CA ALA A 29 2.24 -54.13 24.70
C ALA A 29 2.61 -53.01 25.69
N PRO A 30 3.20 -53.31 26.86
CA PRO A 30 2.99 -52.58 28.10
C PRO A 30 4.00 -51.47 28.41
N GLY A 31 3.50 -50.49 29.01
CA GLY A 31 3.97 -49.47 29.92
C GLY A 31 5.40 -48.96 29.99
N ILE A 32 5.54 -47.61 29.93
CA ILE A 32 6.41 -46.81 30.79
C ILE A 32 5.90 -45.34 30.73
N GLY A 33 5.69 -44.75 31.91
CA GLY A 33 5.79 -43.32 32.17
C GLY A 33 4.73 -42.37 31.55
N GLN A 34 3.68 -42.09 32.29
CA GLN A 34 2.76 -41.00 32.04
C GLN A 34 3.45 -39.63 32.29
N THR A 35 3.75 -38.89 31.22
CA THR A 35 3.82 -37.44 31.27
C THR A 35 2.43 -36.91 30.95
N ALA A 36 1.88 -36.12 31.88
CA ALA A 36 0.55 -35.52 31.77
C ALA A 36 0.46 -34.71 30.47
N ALA A 37 -0.41 -35.13 29.56
CA ALA A 37 -0.78 -34.36 28.39
C ALA A 37 -1.55 -33.12 28.83
N ALA A 38 -1.15 -31.93 28.34
CA ALA A 38 -1.91 -30.73 28.50
C ALA A 38 -3.36 -30.94 28.00
N PRO A 39 -4.37 -30.38 28.69
CA PRO A 39 -5.75 -30.56 28.29
C PRO A 39 -5.97 -30.01 26.89
N LYS A 40 -6.36 -30.87 25.96
CA LYS A 40 -6.87 -30.42 24.65
C LYS A 40 -8.10 -29.57 24.92
N ALA A 41 -8.05 -28.30 24.53
CA ALA A 41 -9.20 -27.41 24.58
C ALA A 41 -10.35 -28.12 23.85
N GLN A 42 -11.38 -28.54 24.58
CA GLN A 42 -12.61 -29.05 23.99
C GLN A 42 -13.28 -27.91 23.25
N VAL A 43 -13.38 -28.02 21.93
CA VAL A 43 -14.16 -27.09 21.13
C VAL A 43 -15.62 -27.27 21.54
N ASP A 44 -16.22 -26.24 22.11
CA ASP A 44 -17.64 -26.22 22.46
C ASP A 44 -18.48 -26.17 21.18
N THR A 45 -18.96 -27.36 20.78
CA THR A 45 -19.81 -27.53 19.59
C THR A 45 -21.22 -27.02 19.75
N THR A 46 -21.59 -26.52 20.93
CA THR A 46 -22.92 -25.91 21.20
C THR A 46 -22.99 -24.44 20.78
N LEU A 47 -21.82 -23.81 20.46
CA LEU A 47 -21.79 -22.44 19.97
C LEU A 47 -22.18 -22.37 18.48
N PRO A 48 -23.00 -21.39 18.09
CA PRO A 48 -23.34 -21.22 16.67
C PRO A 48 -22.09 -21.06 15.80
N ALA A 49 -22.06 -21.68 14.62
CA ALA A 49 -20.94 -21.65 13.69
C ALA A 49 -20.42 -20.22 13.38
N THR A 50 -21.30 -19.23 13.45
CA THR A 50 -20.97 -17.80 13.33
C THR A 50 -19.98 -17.30 14.40
N ARG A 51 -20.06 -17.81 15.63
CA ARG A 51 -19.14 -17.41 16.72
C ARG A 51 -17.75 -18.05 16.57
N VAL A 52 -17.69 -19.27 16.05
CA VAL A 52 -16.43 -19.92 15.73
C VAL A 52 -15.69 -19.21 14.60
N ILE A 53 -16.43 -18.68 13.62
CA ILE A 53 -15.88 -17.90 12.51
C ILE A 53 -15.39 -16.52 12.98
N GLU A 54 -16.04 -15.88 13.96
CA GLU A 54 -15.57 -14.61 14.54
C GLU A 54 -14.28 -14.78 15.35
N VAL A 55 -14.14 -15.86 16.10
CA VAL A 55 -12.91 -16.16 16.86
C VAL A 55 -11.75 -16.52 15.91
N ALA A 56 -12.03 -17.15 14.77
CA ALA A 56 -11.04 -17.45 13.75
C ALA A 56 -10.63 -16.21 12.90
N ARG A 57 -11.32 -15.08 13.02
CA ARG A 57 -11.09 -13.86 12.23
C ARG A 57 -10.15 -12.82 12.83
N THR A 58 -9.71 -12.97 14.05
CA THR A 58 -8.69 -12.09 14.65
C THR A 58 -7.28 -12.57 14.28
N GLU A 59 -6.96 -12.54 12.98
CA GLU A 59 -5.56 -12.57 12.55
C GLU A 59 -4.84 -11.36 13.18
N GLY A 60 -3.62 -11.53 13.66
CA GLY A 60 -2.90 -10.54 14.47
C GLY A 60 -2.82 -9.15 13.84
N CYS A 61 -2.67 -9.04 12.51
CA CYS A 61 -2.66 -7.76 11.79
C CYS A 61 -4.02 -7.05 11.74
N ARG A 62 -5.09 -7.69 12.22
CA ARG A 62 -6.45 -7.13 12.31
C ARG A 62 -6.91 -6.93 13.74
N ASP A 63 -6.11 -7.31 14.73
CA ASP A 63 -6.46 -7.19 16.14
C ASP A 63 -6.52 -5.70 16.56
N PRO A 64 -7.71 -5.20 16.95
CA PRO A 64 -7.91 -3.78 17.29
C PRO A 64 -7.21 -3.35 18.58
N GLN A 65 -6.68 -4.26 19.40
CA GLN A 65 -5.88 -3.90 20.57
C GLN A 65 -4.52 -3.28 20.19
N TYR A 66 -4.02 -3.57 18.98
CA TYR A 66 -2.80 -2.96 18.45
C TYR A 66 -3.13 -1.69 17.66
N SER A 67 -2.19 -0.75 17.67
CA SER A 67 -2.33 0.49 16.87
C SER A 67 -2.39 0.21 15.37
N GLU A 68 -2.95 1.16 14.61
CA GLU A 68 -2.98 1.06 13.15
C GLU A 68 -1.57 0.95 12.55
N THR A 69 -0.59 1.68 13.10
CA THR A 69 0.82 1.61 12.66
C THR A 69 1.42 0.24 12.91
N SER A 70 1.15 -0.35 14.09
CA SER A 70 1.58 -1.71 14.45
C SER A 70 1.01 -2.75 13.50
N ARG A 71 -0.29 -2.72 13.29
CA ARG A 71 -0.98 -3.65 12.39
C ARG A 71 -0.56 -3.48 10.93
N PHE A 72 -0.35 -2.22 10.52
CA PHE A 72 0.08 -1.92 9.17
C PHE A 72 1.47 -2.52 8.86
N TRP A 73 2.46 -2.31 9.69
CA TRP A 73 3.82 -2.81 9.48
C TRP A 73 4.13 -4.13 10.17
N GLU A 74 3.16 -4.69 10.92
CA GLU A 74 3.34 -5.92 11.70
C GLU A 74 4.57 -5.87 12.61
N LEU A 75 4.64 -4.79 13.41
CA LEU A 75 5.81 -4.44 14.22
C LEU A 75 6.02 -5.36 15.43
N GLU A 76 4.97 -5.99 15.92
CA GLU A 76 4.99 -6.92 17.04
C GLU A 76 4.63 -8.34 16.61
N SER A 77 5.08 -9.34 17.37
CA SER A 77 4.76 -10.75 17.11
C SER A 77 3.26 -11.02 17.09
N GLY A 78 2.49 -10.30 17.93
CA GLY A 78 1.02 -10.41 17.98
C GLY A 78 0.30 -9.80 16.78
N THR A 79 0.98 -9.05 15.91
CA THR A 79 0.39 -8.45 14.71
C THR A 79 0.76 -9.19 13.43
N ASP A 80 1.47 -10.33 13.52
CA ASP A 80 1.90 -11.11 12.36
C ASP A 80 0.73 -11.79 11.64
N CYS A 81 0.62 -11.58 10.34
CA CYS A 81 -0.34 -12.22 9.43
C CYS A 81 0.36 -13.05 8.33
N GLY A 82 1.57 -13.48 8.58
CA GLY A 82 2.34 -14.34 7.68
C GLY A 82 2.98 -13.61 6.50
N SER A 83 3.81 -14.34 5.76
CA SER A 83 4.51 -13.87 4.56
C SER A 83 3.71 -14.20 3.30
N PHE A 84 3.99 -13.49 2.20
CA PHE A 84 3.40 -13.68 0.87
C PHE A 84 1.87 -13.50 0.78
N SER A 85 1.23 -12.93 1.80
CA SER A 85 -0.16 -12.48 1.73
C SER A 85 -0.23 -11.05 1.20
N PHE A 86 -1.12 -10.79 0.25
CA PHE A 86 -1.33 -9.44 -0.27
C PHE A 86 -2.21 -8.61 0.66
N ARG A 87 -1.82 -7.36 0.91
CA ARG A 87 -2.52 -6.38 1.74
C ARG A 87 -2.56 -5.04 1.03
N GLY A 88 -3.49 -4.19 1.41
CA GLY A 88 -3.48 -2.80 0.98
C GLY A 88 -2.19 -2.09 1.42
N TYR A 89 -1.67 -1.21 0.56
CA TYR A 89 -0.49 -0.40 0.88
C TYR A 89 -0.85 1.08 0.97
N ARG A 90 -1.38 1.63 -0.11
CA ARG A 90 -2.03 2.94 -0.15
C ARG A 90 -3.50 2.72 -0.47
N PRO A 91 -4.39 3.70 -0.24
CA PRO A 91 -5.80 3.54 -0.58
C PRO A 91 -6.01 3.09 -2.03
N ILE A 92 -6.76 2.01 -2.25
CA ILE A 92 -7.23 1.64 -3.59
C ILE A 92 -8.41 2.55 -3.88
N ASN A 93 -8.34 3.35 -4.94
CA ASN A 93 -9.38 4.32 -5.22
C ASN A 93 -9.77 4.42 -6.70
N ALA A 94 -11.03 4.82 -6.90
CA ALA A 94 -11.57 5.27 -8.17
C ALA A 94 -12.23 6.64 -7.96
N SER A 95 -11.76 7.65 -8.67
CA SER A 95 -12.13 9.03 -8.40
C SER A 95 -12.24 9.88 -9.67
N LEU A 96 -13.05 10.93 -9.60
CA LEU A 96 -13.13 11.99 -10.58
C LEU A 96 -12.19 13.12 -10.18
N VAL A 97 -11.52 13.69 -11.16
CA VAL A 97 -10.49 14.71 -11.02
C VAL A 97 -10.87 15.95 -11.80
N ALA A 98 -10.71 17.11 -11.16
CA ALA A 98 -10.75 18.41 -11.81
C ALA A 98 -9.44 19.14 -11.52
N ALA A 99 -8.71 19.53 -12.58
CA ALA A 99 -7.40 20.16 -12.47
C ALA A 99 -7.39 21.59 -13.03
N SER A 100 -6.55 22.46 -12.45
CA SER A 100 -6.36 23.84 -12.93
C SER A 100 -5.80 23.92 -14.35
N ASN A 101 -5.01 22.93 -14.74
CA ASN A 101 -4.42 22.82 -16.09
C ASN A 101 -4.16 21.34 -16.46
N VAL A 102 -3.84 21.11 -17.74
CA VAL A 102 -3.43 19.82 -18.26
C VAL A 102 -2.27 20.01 -19.25
N ASN A 103 -1.32 19.08 -19.24
CA ASN A 103 -0.25 19.06 -20.21
C ASN A 103 -0.76 18.54 -21.56
N ARG A 104 -0.82 19.39 -22.57
CA ARG A 104 -1.20 19.03 -23.93
C ARG A 104 0.01 18.69 -24.81
N TYR A 105 1.23 18.96 -24.35
CA TYR A 105 2.49 18.68 -25.04
C TYR A 105 3.37 17.81 -24.12
N PRO A 106 3.04 16.53 -23.95
CA PRO A 106 3.64 15.71 -22.90
C PRO A 106 5.03 15.12 -23.29
N GLY A 107 5.81 15.80 -24.11
CA GLY A 107 7.15 15.39 -24.48
C GLY A 107 8.15 15.39 -23.32
N ALA A 108 9.19 14.55 -23.40
CA ALA A 108 10.33 14.53 -22.49
C ALA A 108 11.26 15.74 -22.74
N ALA A 109 12.15 16.02 -21.79
CA ALA A 109 13.10 17.13 -21.94
C ALA A 109 14.09 16.90 -23.11
N ASN A 110 14.49 15.64 -23.32
CA ASN A 110 15.35 15.19 -24.41
C ASN A 110 14.58 14.93 -25.73
N ALA A 111 13.24 14.79 -25.67
CA ALA A 111 12.36 14.54 -26.81
C ALA A 111 11.04 15.32 -26.64
N PRO A 112 11.05 16.65 -26.85
CA PRO A 112 9.86 17.49 -26.68
C PRO A 112 8.79 17.14 -27.73
N SER A 113 7.53 17.04 -27.29
CA SER A 113 6.41 16.88 -28.21
C SER A 113 6.05 18.22 -28.87
N THR A 114 5.90 18.21 -30.20
CA THR A 114 5.45 19.37 -30.98
C THR A 114 3.94 19.37 -31.19
N ASP A 115 3.29 18.21 -31.07
CA ASP A 115 1.88 18.04 -31.35
C ASP A 115 1.05 18.11 -30.07
N ALA A 116 0.00 18.92 -30.11
CA ALA A 116 -0.91 19.08 -29.00
C ALA A 116 -1.92 17.92 -28.96
N THR A 117 -1.99 17.21 -27.85
CA THR A 117 -3.09 16.28 -27.58
C THR A 117 -4.21 17.02 -26.85
N PRO A 118 -5.48 16.95 -27.32
CA PRO A 118 -6.58 17.71 -26.74
C PRO A 118 -7.10 17.12 -25.42
N TYR A 119 -6.21 16.85 -24.47
CA TYR A 119 -6.57 16.40 -23.14
C TYR A 119 -7.43 17.43 -22.41
N ARG A 120 -8.41 16.91 -21.64
CA ARG A 120 -9.28 17.71 -20.78
C ARG A 120 -8.68 17.83 -19.38
N ARG A 121 -9.09 18.89 -18.67
CA ARG A 121 -8.71 19.13 -17.26
C ARG A 121 -9.46 18.21 -16.28
N THR A 122 -10.52 17.55 -16.77
CA THR A 122 -11.33 16.60 -16.02
C THR A 122 -11.02 15.20 -16.52
N GLU A 123 -10.71 14.29 -15.60
CA GLU A 123 -10.36 12.90 -15.91
C GLU A 123 -10.80 11.98 -14.76
N ALA A 124 -10.81 10.68 -14.99
CA ALA A 124 -10.89 9.71 -13.91
C ALA A 124 -9.48 9.32 -13.45
N ARG A 125 -9.31 9.06 -12.16
CA ARG A 125 -8.09 8.53 -11.57
C ARG A 125 -8.41 7.18 -10.93
N LEU A 126 -7.60 6.19 -11.27
CA LEU A 126 -7.68 4.85 -10.70
C LEU A 126 -6.34 4.57 -10.01
N GLN A 127 -6.38 4.15 -8.75
CA GLN A 127 -5.20 3.73 -8.01
C GLN A 127 -5.39 2.32 -7.47
N LEU A 128 -4.46 1.45 -7.79
CA LEU A 128 -4.27 0.14 -7.19
C LEU A 128 -2.98 0.17 -6.38
N SER A 129 -3.03 -0.27 -5.13
CA SER A 129 -1.83 -0.30 -4.30
C SER A 129 -1.87 -1.49 -3.35
N VAL A 130 -0.85 -2.34 -3.46
CA VAL A 130 -0.73 -3.57 -2.67
C VAL A 130 0.69 -3.71 -2.14
N ARG A 131 0.83 -4.49 -1.06
CA ARG A 131 2.12 -4.90 -0.51
C ARG A 131 2.05 -6.35 -0.06
N THR A 132 3.20 -6.98 0.05
CA THR A 132 3.36 -8.30 0.66
C THR A 132 4.64 -8.33 1.50
N LYS A 133 4.58 -9.01 2.64
CA LYS A 133 5.75 -9.28 3.47
C LYS A 133 6.56 -10.43 2.84
N VAL A 134 7.81 -10.18 2.54
CA VAL A 134 8.72 -11.14 1.89
C VAL A 134 9.51 -11.93 2.93
N ALA A 135 9.97 -11.25 3.99
CA ALA A 135 10.75 -11.86 5.07
C ALA A 135 10.51 -11.11 6.37
N GLN A 136 10.82 -11.75 7.48
CA GLN A 136 10.76 -11.15 8.82
C GLN A 136 11.85 -11.74 9.72
N ASN A 137 12.08 -11.11 10.88
CA ASN A 137 13.07 -11.53 11.87
C ASN A 137 14.50 -11.60 11.32
N LEU A 138 14.89 -10.64 10.50
CA LEU A 138 16.23 -10.60 9.92
C LEU A 138 17.26 -10.10 10.94
N LEU A 139 16.91 -9.06 11.70
CA LEU A 139 17.75 -8.47 12.75
C LEU A 139 17.15 -8.59 14.16
N THR A 140 15.86 -8.91 14.28
CA THR A 140 15.18 -9.09 15.58
C THR A 140 15.09 -10.57 16.00
N GLN A 141 15.95 -11.42 15.48
CA GLN A 141 16.03 -12.83 15.89
C GLN A 141 16.23 -12.93 17.42
N GLY A 142 15.34 -13.70 18.06
CA GLY A 142 15.37 -13.87 19.52
C GLY A 142 14.60 -12.80 20.33
N ASP A 143 14.11 -11.72 19.73
CA ASP A 143 13.18 -10.81 20.39
C ASP A 143 11.76 -11.42 20.40
N PRO A 144 11.15 -11.66 21.58
CA PRO A 144 9.84 -12.31 21.67
C PRO A 144 8.69 -11.38 21.24
N THR A 145 8.93 -10.09 21.19
CA THR A 145 7.88 -9.07 21.04
C THR A 145 7.92 -8.32 19.71
N ARG A 146 9.11 -7.95 19.25
CA ARG A 146 9.32 -7.11 18.06
C ARG A 146 9.67 -7.93 16.84
N ARG A 147 9.20 -7.47 15.69
CA ARG A 147 9.43 -8.10 14.38
C ARG A 147 9.88 -7.08 13.37
N ASP A 148 11.11 -7.20 12.88
CA ASP A 148 11.53 -6.50 11.67
C ASP A 148 11.06 -7.27 10.45
N SER A 149 10.87 -6.55 9.35
CA SER A 149 10.24 -7.14 8.15
C SER A 149 10.73 -6.49 6.86
N LEU A 150 10.83 -7.33 5.83
CA LEU A 150 11.09 -6.92 4.46
C LEU A 150 9.80 -7.01 3.65
N TRP A 151 9.42 -5.92 2.99
CA TRP A 151 8.20 -5.78 2.22
C TRP A 151 8.49 -5.48 0.77
N PHE A 152 7.69 -6.05 -0.11
CA PHE A 152 7.53 -5.59 -1.48
C PHE A 152 6.20 -4.83 -1.59
N GLY A 153 6.25 -3.63 -2.15
CA GLY A 153 5.09 -2.80 -2.43
C GLY A 153 4.99 -2.52 -3.93
N TYR A 154 3.75 -2.40 -4.42
CA TYR A 154 3.48 -1.96 -5.77
C TYR A 154 2.29 -1.01 -5.78
N THR A 155 2.48 0.15 -6.40
CA THR A 155 1.40 1.12 -6.62
C THR A 155 1.31 1.43 -8.11
N GLN A 156 0.09 1.37 -8.65
CA GLN A 156 -0.23 1.84 -9.99
C GLN A 156 -1.24 2.97 -9.88
N GLN A 157 -1.00 4.07 -10.60
CA GLN A 157 -1.93 5.19 -10.69
C GLN A 157 -2.16 5.54 -12.15
N SER A 158 -3.41 5.39 -12.60
CA SER A 158 -3.81 5.63 -13.99
C SER A 158 -4.70 6.87 -14.09
N TYR A 159 -4.46 7.69 -15.10
CA TYR A 159 -5.16 8.93 -15.40
C TYR A 159 -5.93 8.75 -16.71
N TRP A 160 -7.23 8.56 -16.60
CA TRP A 160 -8.09 8.18 -17.70
C TRP A 160 -8.93 9.37 -18.21
N GLN A 161 -8.77 9.75 -19.45
CA GLN A 161 -9.49 10.81 -20.14
C GLN A 161 -10.92 10.38 -20.52
N VAL A 162 -11.66 9.83 -19.56
CA VAL A 162 -12.98 9.21 -19.74
C VAL A 162 -14.00 10.12 -20.45
N PHE A 163 -13.84 11.44 -20.30
CA PHE A 163 -14.73 12.45 -20.91
C PHE A 163 -14.27 12.94 -22.29
N SER A 164 -13.16 12.43 -22.82
CA SER A 164 -12.58 12.86 -24.10
C SER A 164 -12.93 11.86 -25.21
N GLY A 165 -14.22 11.83 -25.61
CA GLY A 165 -14.73 10.93 -26.65
C GLY A 165 -14.14 11.17 -28.03
N ASP A 166 -13.78 12.41 -28.31
CA ASP A 166 -13.13 12.90 -29.53
C ASP A 166 -11.76 12.26 -29.82
N ILE A 167 -11.06 11.81 -28.77
CA ILE A 167 -9.79 11.09 -28.85
C ILE A 167 -9.86 9.65 -28.33
N SER A 168 -11.05 9.02 -28.39
CA SER A 168 -11.25 7.63 -28.00
C SER A 168 -10.97 7.31 -26.52
N ARG A 169 -11.10 8.29 -25.63
CA ARG A 169 -10.97 8.15 -24.16
C ARG A 169 -9.68 7.45 -23.70
N PRO A 170 -8.48 7.91 -24.07
CA PRO A 170 -7.23 7.23 -23.73
C PRO A 170 -6.88 7.36 -22.25
N PHE A 171 -6.03 6.47 -21.75
CA PHE A 171 -5.24 6.74 -20.58
C PHE A 171 -4.16 7.77 -20.95
N ARG A 172 -4.12 8.91 -20.24
CA ARG A 172 -3.13 9.97 -20.45
C ARG A 172 -1.76 9.58 -19.91
N ALA A 173 -1.77 8.92 -18.75
CA ALA A 173 -0.59 8.36 -18.12
C ALA A 173 -1.01 7.20 -17.21
N THR A 174 -0.09 6.26 -17.00
CA THR A 174 -0.17 5.24 -15.97
C THR A 174 1.18 5.15 -15.30
N ASP A 175 1.25 5.58 -14.07
CA ASP A 175 2.49 5.57 -13.28
C ASP A 175 2.55 4.25 -12.49
N HIS A 176 3.68 3.53 -12.58
CA HIS A 176 3.99 2.30 -11.87
C HIS A 176 5.06 2.57 -10.84
N GLU A 177 4.88 2.11 -9.62
CA GLU A 177 5.79 2.37 -8.50
C GLU A 177 6.02 1.09 -7.69
N PRO A 178 6.87 0.13 -8.16
CA PRO A 178 7.39 -0.95 -7.33
C PRO A 178 8.41 -0.43 -6.33
N GLU A 179 8.34 -0.94 -5.08
CA GLU A 179 9.28 -0.58 -4.03
C GLU A 179 9.59 -1.77 -3.12
N MET A 180 10.82 -1.78 -2.58
CA MET A 180 11.27 -2.74 -1.59
C MET A 180 11.59 -1.97 -0.31
N MET A 181 11.04 -2.43 0.83
CA MET A 181 11.11 -1.71 2.10
C MET A 181 11.55 -2.64 3.21
N TYR A 182 12.61 -2.29 3.89
CA TYR A 182 12.97 -2.92 5.16
C TYR A 182 12.46 -2.03 6.30
N VAL A 183 11.71 -2.61 7.23
CA VAL A 183 11.09 -1.93 8.37
C VAL A 183 11.62 -2.53 9.66
N TYR A 184 12.22 -1.68 10.49
CA TYR A 184 12.72 -2.03 11.82
C TYR A 184 11.79 -1.45 12.89
N PRO A 185 11.23 -2.27 13.78
CA PRO A 185 10.32 -1.81 14.82
C PRO A 185 11.09 -1.04 15.92
N THR A 186 10.53 0.09 16.29
CA THR A 186 10.98 0.91 17.41
C THR A 186 9.80 1.10 18.35
N ASP A 187 10.00 1.13 19.65
CA ASP A 187 8.95 1.44 20.61
C ASP A 187 9.49 2.41 21.65
N ALA A 188 9.97 3.57 21.19
CA ALA A 188 10.51 4.60 22.04
C ALA A 188 9.44 5.63 22.41
N LYS A 189 9.31 5.91 23.69
CA LYS A 189 8.46 6.99 24.19
C LYS A 189 9.12 8.33 23.94
N LEU A 190 8.37 9.24 23.33
CA LEU A 190 8.78 10.61 23.06
C LEU A 190 8.01 11.59 23.97
N PRO A 191 8.44 12.86 24.10
CA PRO A 191 7.70 13.89 24.83
C PRO A 191 6.25 14.01 24.35
N PHE A 192 5.37 14.47 25.23
CA PHE A 192 3.94 14.73 24.99
C PHE A 192 3.12 13.49 24.59
N GLY A 193 3.56 12.28 24.98
CA GLY A 193 2.83 11.03 24.74
C GLY A 193 3.05 10.40 23.38
N TRP A 194 3.86 11.00 22.50
CA TRP A 194 4.21 10.40 21.22
C TRP A 194 5.01 9.11 21.42
N ARG A 195 4.85 8.19 20.46
CA ARG A 195 5.61 6.94 20.37
C ARG A 195 6.27 6.83 19.01
N TRP A 196 7.56 6.65 19.00
CA TRP A 196 8.30 6.33 17.76
C TRP A 196 8.15 4.84 17.47
N ARG A 197 7.52 4.50 16.35
CA ARG A 197 7.07 3.14 16.07
C ARG A 197 7.99 2.35 15.17
N TYR A 198 8.57 2.99 14.18
CA TYR A 198 9.47 2.31 13.25
C TYR A 198 10.43 3.28 12.57
N SER A 199 11.51 2.70 12.08
CA SER A 199 12.40 3.27 11.06
C SER A 199 12.58 2.27 9.95
N GLY A 200 12.93 2.73 8.75
CA GLY A 200 13.13 1.84 7.63
C GLY A 200 13.95 2.47 6.52
N VAL A 201 14.38 1.60 5.62
CA VAL A 201 15.08 1.96 4.40
C VAL A 201 14.37 1.32 3.21
N GLY A 202 14.46 1.93 2.05
CA GLY A 202 13.85 1.32 0.87
C GLY A 202 14.45 1.78 -0.44
N LEU A 203 14.15 1.01 -1.47
CA LEU A 203 14.43 1.30 -2.86
C LEU A 203 13.11 1.40 -3.60
N ASN A 204 12.99 2.40 -4.43
CA ASN A 204 11.78 2.68 -5.19
C ASN A 204 12.14 2.97 -6.64
N HIS A 205 11.47 2.27 -7.56
CA HIS A 205 11.45 2.60 -8.96
C HIS A 205 10.09 3.21 -9.29
N GLN A 206 10.06 4.26 -10.09
CA GLN A 206 8.81 4.81 -10.61
C GLN A 206 8.94 5.11 -12.09
N SER A 207 8.01 4.59 -12.90
CA SER A 207 8.00 4.78 -14.35
C SER A 207 6.57 4.85 -14.86
N ASN A 208 6.38 5.47 -16.03
CA ASN A 208 5.07 5.48 -16.69
C ASN A 208 4.93 4.42 -17.81
N GLY A 209 5.92 3.54 -17.99
CA GLY A 209 5.86 2.44 -18.95
C GLY A 209 5.71 2.88 -20.41
N GLN A 210 5.97 4.14 -20.74
CA GLN A 210 5.87 4.69 -22.09
C GLN A 210 7.25 4.70 -22.76
N SER A 211 7.24 4.66 -24.09
CA SER A 211 8.42 4.94 -24.91
C SER A 211 8.58 6.46 -25.10
N GLU A 212 9.76 6.88 -25.57
CA GLU A 212 9.95 8.27 -25.98
C GLU A 212 8.96 8.68 -27.07
N PRO A 213 8.47 9.91 -27.06
CA PRO A 213 8.85 11.06 -26.21
C PRO A 213 8.08 11.12 -24.88
N LEU A 214 7.27 10.14 -24.53
CA LEU A 214 6.42 10.15 -23.35
C LEU A 214 7.06 9.48 -22.14
N SER A 215 8.17 8.78 -22.30
CA SER A 215 8.90 8.07 -21.25
C SER A 215 9.21 8.97 -20.05
N ARG A 216 8.98 8.45 -18.86
CA ARG A 216 9.41 9.02 -17.57
C ARG A 216 9.74 7.89 -16.63
N SER A 217 10.94 7.93 -16.05
CA SER A 217 11.35 6.99 -15.02
C SER A 217 12.35 7.61 -14.07
N TRP A 218 12.39 7.15 -12.84
CA TRP A 218 13.45 7.47 -11.89
C TRP A 218 13.54 6.47 -10.74
N ASN A 219 14.73 6.34 -10.20
CA ASN A 219 15.06 5.46 -9.10
C ASN A 219 15.45 6.25 -7.86
N ARG A 220 15.05 5.77 -6.68
CA ARG A 220 15.31 6.43 -5.38
C ARG A 220 15.71 5.42 -4.33
N ALA A 221 16.69 5.77 -3.52
CA ALA A 221 16.91 5.15 -2.22
C ALA A 221 16.38 6.10 -1.15
N TYR A 222 15.72 5.60 -0.10
CA TYR A 222 15.11 6.43 0.92
C TYR A 222 15.25 5.88 2.33
N LEU A 223 15.16 6.80 3.28
CA LEU A 223 14.94 6.51 4.69
C LEU A 223 13.51 6.90 5.04
N MET A 224 12.90 6.15 5.93
CA MET A 224 11.56 6.44 6.44
C MET A 224 11.45 6.21 7.93
N THR A 225 10.53 6.91 8.56
CA THR A 225 10.21 6.72 9.98
C THR A 225 8.74 7.05 10.24
N GLY A 226 8.20 6.53 11.34
CA GLY A 226 6.82 6.80 11.74
C GLY A 226 6.65 6.86 13.24
N MET A 227 5.74 7.75 13.66
CA MET A 227 5.34 7.96 15.04
C MET A 227 3.82 8.08 15.14
N GLU A 228 3.30 7.81 16.32
CA GLU A 228 1.87 7.88 16.62
C GLU A 228 1.58 8.50 17.99
N LEU A 229 0.37 9.01 18.15
CA LEU A 229 -0.15 9.54 19.42
C LEU A 229 -1.60 9.11 19.60
N ASP A 230 -1.89 8.43 20.72
CA ASP A 230 -3.24 8.06 21.20
C ASP A 230 -4.10 7.30 20.17
N ASN A 231 -3.49 6.52 19.28
CA ASN A 231 -4.16 5.85 18.16
C ASN A 231 -5.00 6.80 17.26
N ARG A 232 -4.83 8.11 17.44
CA ARG A 232 -5.56 9.15 16.69
C ARG A 232 -4.69 9.88 15.68
N TRP A 233 -3.40 10.04 16.00
CA TRP A 233 -2.45 10.72 15.14
C TRP A 233 -1.38 9.77 14.66
N ARG A 234 -1.09 9.83 13.38
CA ARG A 234 0.04 9.14 12.75
C ARG A 234 0.83 10.15 11.94
N VAL A 235 2.13 10.18 12.15
CA VAL A 235 3.05 11.02 11.37
C VAL A 235 4.12 10.12 10.79
N GLN A 236 4.33 10.26 9.49
CA GLN A 236 5.37 9.54 8.75
C GLN A 236 6.26 10.56 8.05
N ALA A 237 7.55 10.28 8.00
CA ALA A 237 8.51 11.06 7.24
C ALA A 237 9.32 10.14 6.34
N LYS A 238 9.60 10.61 5.12
CA LYS A 238 10.52 9.99 4.16
C LYS A 238 11.50 11.05 3.65
N VAL A 239 12.77 10.68 3.53
CA VAL A 239 13.75 11.46 2.80
C VAL A 239 14.44 10.54 1.80
N TRP A 240 14.70 11.05 0.61
CA TRP A 240 15.25 10.22 -0.46
C TRP A 240 16.33 10.92 -1.26
N GLN A 241 17.17 10.10 -1.84
CA GLN A 241 18.15 10.47 -2.84
C GLN A 241 17.79 9.78 -4.17
N ARG A 242 17.75 10.55 -5.25
CA ARG A 242 17.66 9.99 -6.61
C ARG A 242 18.94 9.22 -6.91
N ILE A 243 18.81 8.04 -7.44
CA ILE A 243 19.92 7.29 -8.07
C ILE A 243 20.12 7.93 -9.44
N SER A 244 21.32 8.44 -9.67
CA SER A 244 21.66 9.19 -10.89
C SER A 244 21.61 8.30 -12.13
N GLU A 245 21.11 8.85 -13.20
CA GLU A 245 21.10 8.29 -14.54
C GLU A 245 22.05 9.11 -15.43
N GLU A 246 22.50 8.55 -16.55
CA GLU A 246 23.31 9.28 -17.53
C GLU A 246 22.45 10.39 -18.17
N ALA A 247 23.05 11.55 -18.42
CA ALA A 247 22.35 12.71 -18.96
C ALA A 247 21.70 12.46 -20.33
N SER A 248 22.24 11.52 -21.10
CA SER A 248 21.71 11.10 -22.42
C SER A 248 20.45 10.26 -22.33
N SER A 249 20.24 9.53 -21.23
CA SER A 249 19.10 8.65 -20.97
C SER A 249 18.12 9.22 -19.96
N ASP A 250 18.42 10.38 -19.34
CA ASP A 250 17.54 11.02 -18.37
C ASP A 250 16.34 11.69 -19.06
N ASP A 251 15.19 11.04 -19.04
CA ASP A 251 13.93 11.52 -19.62
C ASP A 251 13.18 12.53 -18.72
N ASN A 252 13.64 12.74 -17.49
CA ASN A 252 13.06 13.69 -16.53
C ASN A 252 14.12 14.42 -15.70
N PRO A 253 15.03 15.17 -16.33
CA PRO A 253 16.11 15.87 -15.63
C PRO A 253 15.56 16.83 -14.59
N GLY A 254 16.22 16.86 -13.43
CA GLY A 254 15.82 17.73 -12.32
C GLY A 254 14.52 17.37 -11.61
N ILE A 255 13.97 16.16 -11.79
CA ILE A 255 12.71 15.72 -11.16
C ILE A 255 12.70 15.95 -9.64
N SER A 256 13.84 15.71 -8.97
CA SER A 256 13.99 15.93 -7.52
C SER A 256 13.80 17.40 -7.10
N ASP A 257 14.02 18.35 -8.01
CA ASP A 257 13.81 19.78 -7.72
C ASP A 257 12.35 20.20 -7.79
N TYR A 258 11.49 19.36 -8.35
CA TYR A 258 10.06 19.59 -8.46
C TYR A 258 9.26 18.70 -7.51
N VAL A 259 9.42 17.37 -7.62
CA VAL A 259 8.69 16.38 -6.81
C VAL A 259 9.16 16.39 -5.35
N GLY A 260 10.46 16.67 -5.14
CA GLY A 260 11.01 16.78 -3.80
C GLY A 260 12.13 15.77 -3.51
N ARG A 261 12.69 15.91 -2.29
CA ARG A 261 13.66 15.01 -1.66
C ARG A 261 13.20 14.57 -0.27
N GLY A 262 12.06 15.10 0.19
CA GLY A 262 11.46 14.73 1.46
C GLY A 262 9.96 14.86 1.43
N GLU A 263 9.30 14.05 2.26
CA GLU A 263 7.86 14.00 2.46
C GLU A 263 7.55 13.85 3.95
N ILE A 264 6.58 14.62 4.43
CA ILE A 264 5.96 14.41 5.74
C ILE A 264 4.47 14.23 5.51
N SER A 265 3.90 13.17 6.07
CA SER A 265 2.47 12.88 6.06
C SER A 265 1.97 12.80 7.50
N ALA A 266 0.92 13.54 7.81
CA ALA A 266 0.21 13.50 9.08
C ALA A 266 -1.24 13.10 8.85
N PHE A 267 -1.73 12.12 9.59
CA PHE A 267 -3.11 11.65 9.56
C PHE A 267 -3.73 11.79 10.94
N TRP A 268 -4.94 12.31 10.97
CA TRP A 268 -5.73 12.50 12.19
C TRP A 268 -7.08 11.78 12.06
N ASN A 269 -7.29 10.76 12.85
CA ASN A 269 -8.58 10.13 13.06
C ASN A 269 -9.43 11.04 13.96
N VAL A 270 -10.19 11.94 13.33
CA VAL A 270 -11.09 12.90 14.04
C VAL A 270 -12.08 12.12 14.91
N ASN A 271 -12.64 11.08 14.31
CA ASN A 271 -13.49 10.07 14.97
C ASN A 271 -13.37 8.74 14.21
N GLN A 272 -14.24 7.77 14.53
CA GLN A 272 -14.20 6.43 13.93
C GLN A 272 -14.51 6.42 12.43
N ASP A 273 -15.22 7.44 11.93
CA ASP A 273 -15.68 7.50 10.54
C ASP A 273 -14.89 8.49 9.69
N ASN A 274 -14.20 9.44 10.31
CA ASN A 274 -13.54 10.53 9.60
C ASN A 274 -12.05 10.58 9.90
N THR A 275 -11.25 10.53 8.84
CA THR A 275 -9.79 10.74 8.88
C THR A 275 -9.43 11.93 8.01
N LEU A 276 -8.64 12.85 8.55
CA LEU A 276 -8.00 13.92 7.80
C LEU A 276 -6.53 13.60 7.60
N GLY A 277 -6.02 13.86 6.41
CA GLY A 277 -4.63 13.65 6.04
C GLY A 277 -4.02 14.91 5.44
N LEU A 278 -2.78 15.21 5.81
CA LEU A 278 -1.95 16.23 5.18
C LEU A 278 -0.62 15.62 4.80
N THR A 279 -0.28 15.67 3.51
CA THR A 279 1.03 15.28 2.99
C THR A 279 1.71 16.48 2.36
N VAL A 280 2.95 16.73 2.76
CA VAL A 280 3.78 17.81 2.22
C VAL A 280 5.07 17.21 1.68
N ARG A 281 5.40 17.54 0.42
CA ARG A 281 6.69 17.25 -0.22
C ARG A 281 7.48 18.52 -0.43
N ASN A 282 8.79 18.43 -0.27
CA ASN A 282 9.68 19.56 -0.49
C ASN A 282 10.99 19.11 -1.17
N SER A 283 11.50 19.94 -2.07
CA SER A 283 12.74 19.68 -2.79
C SER A 283 13.99 19.78 -1.89
N LEU A 284 13.86 20.42 -0.72
CA LEU A 284 14.99 20.72 0.18
C LEU A 284 16.13 21.47 -0.54
N ALA A 285 15.79 22.21 -1.59
CA ALA A 285 16.71 23.02 -2.41
C ALA A 285 16.33 24.49 -2.37
N ASN A 286 17.17 25.36 -2.88
CA ASN A 286 17.02 26.83 -2.81
C ASN A 286 15.67 27.36 -3.35
N LYS A 287 15.08 26.68 -4.32
CA LYS A 287 13.76 27.07 -4.88
C LYS A 287 12.57 26.53 -4.08
N ALA A 288 12.79 25.67 -3.07
CA ALA A 288 11.80 25.11 -2.16
C ALA A 288 10.50 24.63 -2.86
N ARG A 289 10.62 24.04 -4.06
CA ARG A 289 9.48 23.48 -4.80
C ARG A 289 9.00 22.22 -4.11
N GLY A 290 7.77 21.82 -4.41
CA GLY A 290 7.16 20.63 -3.85
C GLY A 290 5.65 20.65 -4.03
N SER A 291 4.94 19.98 -3.15
CA SER A 291 3.48 19.89 -3.18
C SER A 291 2.89 19.77 -1.78
N ALA A 292 1.63 20.12 -1.65
CA ALA A 292 0.80 19.81 -0.50
C ALA A 292 -0.47 19.08 -0.96
N ARG A 293 -0.88 18.07 -0.19
CA ARG A 293 -2.09 17.28 -0.39
C ARG A 293 -2.87 17.26 0.90
N LEU A 294 -4.11 17.70 0.85
CA LEU A 294 -5.08 17.59 1.93
C LEU A 294 -6.10 16.52 1.54
N GLU A 295 -6.40 15.60 2.45
CA GLU A 295 -7.28 14.46 2.21
C GLU A 295 -8.33 14.36 3.33
N TRP A 296 -9.55 14.02 2.93
CA TRP A 296 -10.62 13.65 3.85
C TRP A 296 -11.20 12.31 3.42
N LEU A 297 -11.18 11.37 4.35
CA LEU A 297 -11.71 10.02 4.20
C LEU A 297 -12.88 9.87 5.16
N GLN A 298 -14.09 9.63 4.63
CA GLN A 298 -15.30 9.41 5.40
C GLN A 298 -15.82 7.99 5.17
N ALA A 299 -16.00 7.22 6.24
CA ALA A 299 -16.56 5.87 6.15
C ALA A 299 -17.99 5.88 5.59
N LEU A 300 -18.27 4.96 4.65
CA LEU A 300 -19.59 4.80 4.04
C LEU A 300 -20.25 3.55 4.59
N GLY A 301 -21.12 3.73 5.59
CA GLY A 301 -22.02 2.72 6.10
C GLY A 301 -21.37 1.52 6.80
N THR A 302 -22.18 0.48 7.00
CA THR A 302 -21.76 -0.83 7.51
C THR A 302 -21.49 -1.78 6.34
N GLY A 303 -20.46 -2.62 6.46
CA GLY A 303 -20.14 -3.64 5.46
C GLY A 303 -21.19 -4.75 5.35
N LEU A 304 -21.12 -5.56 4.29
CA LEU A 304 -22.06 -6.64 3.96
C LEU A 304 -22.22 -7.73 5.05
N GLY A 305 -21.52 -7.67 6.15
CA GLY A 305 -21.65 -8.60 7.29
C GLY A 305 -21.97 -7.89 8.61
N GLY A 306 -22.48 -6.65 8.59
CA GLY A 306 -22.82 -5.88 9.80
C GLY A 306 -21.62 -5.23 10.51
N GLY A 307 -20.38 -5.43 10.00
CA GLY A 307 -19.17 -4.75 10.46
C GLY A 307 -18.96 -3.39 9.78
N LYS A 308 -17.94 -2.62 10.22
CA LYS A 308 -17.57 -1.37 9.57
C LYS A 308 -17.12 -1.62 8.13
N SER A 309 -17.61 -0.81 7.20
CA SER A 309 -17.15 -0.83 5.83
C SER A 309 -15.76 -0.21 5.71
N ASN A 310 -14.84 -0.88 4.99
CA ASN A 310 -13.57 -0.29 4.58
C ASN A 310 -13.73 0.67 3.39
N LEU A 311 -14.95 0.78 2.83
CA LEU A 311 -15.27 1.72 1.77
C LEU A 311 -15.44 3.12 2.35
N ARG A 312 -14.75 4.09 1.75
CA ARG A 312 -14.76 5.49 2.18
C ARG A 312 -15.03 6.42 1.01
N LEU A 313 -15.79 7.47 1.25
CA LEU A 313 -15.74 8.66 0.40
C LEU A 313 -14.37 9.30 0.60
N HIS A 314 -13.67 9.55 -0.51
CA HIS A 314 -12.35 10.17 -0.51
C HIS A 314 -12.39 11.49 -1.26
N THR A 315 -12.15 12.56 -0.54
CA THR A 315 -12.01 13.91 -1.11
C THR A 315 -10.57 14.38 -0.93
N GLN A 316 -9.96 14.90 -1.98
CA GLN A 316 -8.57 15.34 -1.97
C GLN A 316 -8.40 16.68 -2.65
N LEU A 317 -7.59 17.55 -2.08
CA LEU A 317 -7.07 18.77 -2.69
C LEU A 317 -5.54 18.68 -2.75
N PHE A 318 -5.00 18.72 -3.96
CA PHE A 318 -3.56 18.73 -4.22
C PHE A 318 -3.16 20.08 -4.81
N SER A 319 -2.01 20.61 -4.41
CA SER A 319 -1.41 21.79 -5.04
C SER A 319 0.10 21.67 -5.04
N GLY A 320 0.70 21.84 -6.21
CA GLY A 320 2.16 21.77 -6.38
C GLY A 320 2.59 21.00 -7.61
N TYR A 321 3.72 20.33 -7.50
CA TYR A 321 4.40 19.57 -8.55
C TYR A 321 4.32 18.06 -8.29
N GLY A 322 4.42 17.24 -9.35
CA GLY A 322 4.48 15.78 -9.22
C GLY A 322 3.13 15.13 -8.91
N ASP A 323 2.02 15.65 -9.46
CA ASP A 323 0.71 14.98 -9.42
C ASP A 323 0.75 13.68 -10.23
N SER A 324 1.46 13.68 -11.38
CA SER A 324 1.80 12.50 -12.19
C SER A 324 3.24 12.63 -12.71
N LEU A 325 3.85 11.53 -13.15
CA LEU A 325 5.19 11.59 -13.72
C LEU A 325 5.26 12.47 -14.97
N ILE A 326 4.28 12.38 -15.84
CA ILE A 326 4.25 13.17 -17.08
C ILE A 326 4.09 14.67 -16.82
N ASP A 327 3.62 15.06 -15.64
CA ASP A 327 3.45 16.44 -15.19
C ASP A 327 4.42 16.82 -14.05
N TYR A 328 5.52 16.08 -13.85
CA TYR A 328 6.37 16.23 -12.67
C TYR A 328 6.86 17.68 -12.47
N ASN A 329 7.11 18.41 -13.56
CA ASN A 329 7.63 19.79 -13.56
C ASN A 329 6.53 20.86 -13.78
N ARG A 330 5.25 20.47 -13.76
CA ARG A 330 4.12 21.40 -13.89
C ARG A 330 3.44 21.60 -12.55
N ARG A 331 3.26 22.87 -12.18
CA ARG A 331 2.46 23.20 -11.01
C ARG A 331 0.97 23.07 -11.36
N ARG A 332 0.28 22.27 -10.55
CA ARG A 332 -1.17 22.01 -10.71
C ARG A 332 -1.87 22.17 -9.37
N THR A 333 -3.12 22.61 -9.42
CA THR A 333 -4.08 22.43 -8.33
C THR A 333 -5.13 21.46 -8.81
N VAL A 334 -5.37 20.41 -8.03
CA VAL A 334 -6.19 19.26 -8.42
C VAL A 334 -7.18 18.98 -7.30
N PHE A 335 -8.46 19.02 -7.62
CA PHE A 335 -9.54 18.56 -6.74
C PHE A 335 -9.98 17.17 -7.18
N THR A 336 -10.16 16.29 -6.22
CA THR A 336 -10.52 14.89 -6.48
C THR A 336 -11.62 14.45 -5.51
N VAL A 337 -12.61 13.75 -6.02
CA VAL A 337 -13.65 13.10 -5.22
C VAL A 337 -13.92 11.70 -5.78
N GLY A 338 -14.07 10.70 -4.91
CA GLY A 338 -14.29 9.33 -5.33
C GLY A 338 -14.48 8.37 -4.17
N LEU A 339 -14.38 7.09 -4.47
CA LEU A 339 -14.47 6.02 -3.51
C LEU A 339 -13.10 5.40 -3.27
N SER A 340 -12.82 5.06 -2.05
CA SER A 340 -11.56 4.47 -1.63
C SER A 340 -11.79 3.26 -0.72
N LEU A 341 -11.05 2.19 -0.98
CA LEU A 341 -10.90 1.07 -0.06
C LEU A 341 -9.62 1.29 0.74
N VAL A 342 -9.74 1.30 2.03
CA VAL A 342 -8.63 1.46 2.98
C VAL A 342 -8.56 0.19 3.82
N ASP A 343 -7.47 -0.55 3.65
CA ASP A 343 -7.20 -1.75 4.42
C ASP A 343 -6.17 -1.38 5.52
N PHE A 344 -6.65 -1.33 6.76
CA PHE A 344 -5.83 -1.07 7.95
C PHE A 344 -5.97 -2.18 8.98
#